data_aa74d6b3db2b88703d753e10faa6aef8
#
_entry.id   aa74d6b3db2b88703d753e10faa6aef8
#
_cell.length_a   1.000
_cell.length_b   1.000
_cell.length_c   1.000
_cell.angle_alpha   90.00
_cell.angle_beta   90.00
_cell.angle_gamma   90.00
#
_symmetry.space_group_name_H-M   'P 1'
#
loop_
_entity.id
_entity.type
_entity.pdbx_description
1 polymer ?
#
loop_
_entity_poly.entity_id
_entity_poly.type
_entity_poly.pdbx_seq_one_letter_code
_entity_poly.pdbx_strand_id
1 'polypeptide(L)'
;MGKLLEIKTEHIGAIRSLFELLKDVFDDVNIECIRDDEMNKKLEDEKNQEQQNVDTETAVVKKKKKKDEVEDKTDEEKNEKKDGNYYEDKDKKSGGIKIVAMDKTQTLLVNVKLNAKKFDVFKVKKKVFDVGISLNQLYKSLKSLQKDDSLTIYVNEDDKDWLMLKFKNEKKRYETSDKIKLMDINKSKYEIPPTAFDVVVTIDTEEFHTICKEMSHIQQVIEIKCTRKSLTFTSTGDSSERSKSYYPDENGIKINFSKDSKTDVVQGIFELKFLVMFTNKSQNLCPRIQLFMKNDYPLCVKFTVATLGKLLFCVSPYDEDRIAKDFDEDEEYYNENKVEYLEE
;
A
#
# COMPACT_ATOMS: atom_id res chain seq x y z
N MET A 1 23.18 1.22 22.71
CA MET A 1 23.21 0.82 21.30
C MET A 1 22.34 1.78 20.51
N GLY A 2 22.92 2.46 19.51
CA GLY A 2 22.19 3.36 18.63
C GLY A 2 21.34 2.58 17.61
N LYS A 3 20.19 3.14 17.24
CA LYS A 3 19.33 2.59 16.17
C LYS A 3 19.39 3.49 14.94
N LEU A 4 19.51 2.87 13.77
CA LEU A 4 19.42 3.56 12.47
C LEU A 4 17.96 3.79 12.06
N LEU A 5 17.12 2.83 12.39
CA LEU A 5 15.68 2.80 12.13
C LEU A 5 14.96 2.25 13.35
N GLU A 6 13.84 2.86 13.74
CA GLU A 6 12.92 2.34 14.75
C GLU A 6 11.50 2.75 14.42
N ILE A 7 10.64 1.76 14.22
CA ILE A 7 9.21 1.91 13.92
C ILE A 7 8.43 1.07 14.91
N LYS A 8 7.45 1.66 15.61
CA LYS A 8 6.55 0.94 16.50
C LYS A 8 5.10 1.17 16.07
N THR A 9 4.29 0.12 16.11
CA THR A 9 2.86 0.20 15.79
C THR A 9 2.05 -0.88 16.50
N GLU A 10 0.81 -0.54 16.82
CA GLU A 10 -0.23 -1.46 17.29
C GLU A 10 -1.20 -1.86 16.17
N HIS A 11 -1.08 -1.28 14.97
CA HIS A 11 -1.91 -1.61 13.80
C HIS A 11 -1.50 -2.94 13.12
N ILE A 12 -1.38 -4.01 13.90
CA ILE A 12 -0.84 -5.31 13.48
C ILE A 12 -1.63 -5.91 12.32
N GLY A 13 -2.98 -5.88 12.41
CA GLY A 13 -3.85 -6.44 11.37
C GLY A 13 -3.62 -5.82 10.00
N ALA A 14 -3.54 -4.48 9.96
CA ALA A 14 -3.33 -3.75 8.71
C ALA A 14 -1.94 -4.01 8.10
N ILE A 15 -0.89 -4.01 8.93
CA ILE A 15 0.49 -4.31 8.49
C ILE A 15 0.58 -5.74 7.96
N ARG A 16 0.03 -6.71 8.69
CA ARG A 16 0.04 -8.12 8.26
C ARG A 16 -0.72 -8.31 6.93
N SER A 17 -1.93 -7.76 6.80
CA SER A 17 -2.72 -7.87 5.58
C SER A 17 -2.05 -7.17 4.39
N LEU A 18 -1.39 -6.03 4.60
CA LEU A 18 -0.63 -5.34 3.58
C LEU A 18 0.52 -6.22 3.05
N PHE A 19 1.36 -6.76 3.94
CA PHE A 19 2.50 -7.59 3.53
C PHE A 19 2.07 -8.97 3.03
N GLU A 20 0.94 -9.49 3.50
CA GLU A 20 0.32 -10.69 2.93
C GLU A 20 -0.07 -10.51 1.47
N LEU A 21 -0.61 -9.35 1.14
CA LEU A 21 -1.01 -9.00 -0.22
C LEU A 21 0.22 -8.79 -1.12
N LEU A 22 1.23 -8.06 -0.63
CA LEU A 22 2.43 -7.78 -1.41
C LEU A 22 3.24 -9.04 -1.74
N LYS A 23 3.37 -10.00 -0.81
CA LYS A 23 4.12 -11.24 -1.03
C LYS A 23 3.54 -12.17 -2.09
N ASP A 24 2.24 -12.02 -2.40
CA ASP A 24 1.60 -12.84 -3.44
C ASP A 24 1.96 -12.35 -4.85
N VAL A 25 2.57 -11.15 -4.94
CA VAL A 25 2.96 -10.50 -6.20
C VAL A 25 4.47 -10.41 -6.37
N PHE A 26 5.16 -10.09 -5.27
CA PHE A 26 6.59 -9.81 -5.27
C PHE A 26 7.32 -10.76 -4.32
N ASP A 27 8.49 -11.24 -4.72
CA ASP A 27 9.36 -12.05 -3.87
C ASP A 27 10.09 -11.18 -2.85
N ASP A 28 10.56 -10.02 -3.30
CA ASP A 28 11.34 -9.06 -2.54
C ASP A 28 11.01 -7.63 -2.95
N VAL A 29 11.19 -6.70 -2.03
CA VAL A 29 10.94 -5.28 -2.25
C VAL A 29 11.95 -4.42 -1.50
N ASN A 30 12.16 -3.20 -1.99
CA ASN A 30 12.85 -2.15 -1.27
C ASN A 30 11.83 -1.24 -0.56
N ILE A 31 11.94 -1.16 0.76
CA ILE A 31 11.11 -0.31 1.62
C ILE A 31 11.89 0.96 1.93
N GLU A 32 11.45 2.09 1.43
CA GLU A 32 12.03 3.40 1.74
C GLU A 32 11.41 3.94 3.04
N CYS A 33 12.22 4.06 4.09
CA CYS A 33 11.84 4.72 5.34
C CYS A 33 12.32 6.18 5.31
N ILE A 34 11.39 7.11 5.15
CA ILE A 34 11.66 8.54 4.98
C ILE A 34 11.46 9.25 6.31
N ARG A 35 12.49 9.98 6.76
CA ARG A 35 12.45 10.72 8.02
C ARG A 35 11.39 11.84 7.99
N ASP A 36 10.61 11.93 9.06
CA ASP A 36 9.75 13.08 9.32
C ASP A 36 10.49 14.07 10.23
N ASP A 37 10.91 15.20 9.66
CA ASP A 37 11.74 16.18 10.37
C ASP A 37 10.96 16.89 11.48
N GLU A 38 9.64 17.06 11.36
CA GLU A 38 8.81 17.66 12.41
C GLU A 38 8.65 16.71 13.61
N MET A 39 8.43 15.43 13.35
CA MET A 39 8.29 14.41 14.39
C MET A 39 9.61 14.18 15.13
N ASN A 40 10.73 14.17 14.42
CA ASN A 40 12.05 14.00 15.04
C ASN A 40 12.40 15.19 15.96
N LYS A 41 12.09 16.43 15.57
CA LYS A 41 12.30 17.61 16.43
C LYS A 41 11.51 17.51 17.73
N LYS A 42 10.23 17.15 17.65
CA LYS A 42 9.40 16.97 18.87
C LYS A 42 9.98 15.93 19.82
N LEU A 43 10.44 14.79 19.29
CA LEU A 43 11.04 13.72 20.09
C LEU A 43 12.40 14.09 20.72
N GLU A 44 13.16 14.98 20.07
CA GLU A 44 14.40 15.54 20.63
C GLU A 44 14.10 16.56 21.73
N ASP A 45 13.10 17.42 21.53
CA ASP A 45 12.66 18.40 22.51
C ASP A 45 12.08 17.72 23.77
N GLU A 46 11.28 16.66 23.62
CA GLU A 46 10.76 15.85 24.75
C GLU A 46 11.89 15.20 25.55
N LYS A 47 12.88 14.60 24.88
CA LYS A 47 14.06 14.01 25.57
C LYS A 47 14.88 15.05 26.31
N ASN A 48 15.06 16.23 25.74
CA ASN A 48 15.79 17.32 26.40
C ASN A 48 15.03 17.85 27.62
N GLN A 49 13.69 17.83 27.57
CA GLN A 49 12.83 18.21 28.72
C GLN A 49 12.86 17.14 29.82
N GLU A 50 12.84 15.84 29.47
CA GLU A 50 12.98 14.76 30.44
C GLU A 50 14.36 14.77 31.11
N GLN A 51 15.45 15.02 30.37
CA GLN A 51 16.79 15.14 30.96
C GLN A 51 16.89 16.36 31.89
N GLN A 52 16.30 17.52 31.54
CA GLN A 52 16.28 18.68 32.42
C GLN A 52 15.43 18.50 33.68
N ASN A 53 14.37 17.64 33.63
CA ASN A 53 13.56 17.34 34.80
C ASN A 53 14.24 16.35 35.76
N VAL A 54 15.13 15.48 35.28
CA VAL A 54 15.93 14.58 36.14
C VAL A 54 17.02 15.39 36.92
N ASP A 55 17.55 16.41 36.28
CA ASP A 55 18.55 17.29 36.95
C ASP A 55 17.93 18.33 37.91
N THR A 56 16.59 18.54 37.87
CA THR A 56 15.86 19.51 38.68
C THR A 56 15.11 18.94 39.88
N GLU A 57 15.06 17.59 40.07
CA GLU A 57 14.45 17.00 41.26
C GLU A 57 15.23 17.23 42.58
N THR A 58 16.35 17.95 42.52
CA THR A 58 17.12 18.36 43.74
C THR A 58 16.82 19.76 44.22
N ALA A 59 15.91 20.51 43.62
CA ALA A 59 15.59 21.89 44.09
C ALA A 59 14.10 22.24 43.97
N VAL A 60 13.40 22.12 45.13
CA VAL A 60 12.33 23.05 45.59
C VAL A 60 10.98 23.08 44.88
N VAL A 61 10.05 22.37 45.52
CA VAL A 61 8.64 22.76 45.88
C VAL A 61 8.27 24.23 45.60
N LYS A 62 7.19 24.38 44.85
CA LYS A 62 6.07 25.36 44.81
C LYS A 62 5.87 26.10 43.51
N LYS A 63 4.77 25.86 42.83
CA LYS A 63 3.56 26.69 42.68
C LYS A 63 2.73 26.39 41.42
N LYS A 64 1.45 26.02 41.71
CA LYS A 64 0.18 26.40 41.05
C LYS A 64 -0.05 26.21 39.54
N LYS A 65 -0.97 25.27 39.30
CA LYS A 65 -2.12 25.24 38.37
C LYS A 65 -2.33 26.47 37.47
N LYS A 66 -2.37 26.24 36.17
CA LYS A 66 -3.38 26.80 35.27
C LYS A 66 -3.80 25.77 34.25
N LYS A 67 -5.10 25.52 34.20
CA LYS A 67 -5.82 24.79 33.15
C LYS A 67 -5.76 25.63 31.89
N ASP A 68 -5.42 25.06 30.78
CA ASP A 68 -5.90 25.50 29.48
C ASP A 68 -6.32 24.26 28.73
N GLU A 69 -7.61 24.17 28.52
CA GLU A 69 -8.28 23.23 27.65
C GLU A 69 -7.94 23.63 26.21
N VAL A 70 -7.24 22.78 25.49
CA VAL A 70 -7.10 22.91 24.04
C VAL A 70 -8.08 21.95 23.41
N GLU A 71 -9.14 22.50 22.84
CA GLU A 71 -10.07 21.81 21.97
C GLU A 71 -9.34 21.17 20.80
N ASP A 72 -9.41 19.84 20.74
CA ASP A 72 -9.02 19.04 19.59
C ASP A 72 -10.06 19.25 18.47
N LYS A 73 -9.80 20.22 17.62
CA LYS A 73 -10.57 20.42 16.39
C LYS A 73 -9.97 19.51 15.33
N THR A 74 -10.67 18.45 15.06
CA THR A 74 -10.45 17.54 13.95
C THR A 74 -10.30 18.30 12.63
N ASP A 75 -9.10 18.25 12.06
CA ASP A 75 -8.73 18.83 10.76
C ASP A 75 -9.32 18.08 9.54
N GLU A 76 -10.40 17.31 9.73
CA GLU A 76 -11.02 16.53 8.66
C GLU A 76 -11.97 17.32 7.74
N GLU A 77 -12.40 18.52 8.12
CA GLU A 77 -13.46 19.23 7.37
C GLU A 77 -13.00 20.33 6.39
N LYS A 78 -11.71 20.57 6.21
CA LYS A 78 -11.25 21.67 5.32
C LYS A 78 -10.68 21.27 3.97
N ASN A 79 -10.68 20.01 3.58
CA ASN A 79 -10.07 19.53 2.33
C ASN A 79 -11.05 19.08 1.23
N GLU A 80 -12.34 19.33 1.35
CA GLU A 80 -13.36 18.84 0.40
C GLU A 80 -13.60 19.69 -0.87
N LYS A 81 -12.74 20.65 -1.18
CA LYS A 81 -12.99 21.57 -2.32
C LYS A 81 -11.92 21.53 -3.43
N LYS A 82 -11.23 20.43 -3.66
CA LYS A 82 -10.50 20.18 -4.92
C LYS A 82 -11.04 18.90 -5.54
N ASP A 83 -11.38 18.95 -6.82
CA ASP A 83 -11.96 17.85 -7.58
C ASP A 83 -11.26 16.53 -7.24
N GLY A 84 -12.05 15.56 -6.71
CA GLY A 84 -11.56 14.29 -6.20
C GLY A 84 -10.95 13.35 -7.24
N ASN A 85 -10.95 13.75 -8.51
CA ASN A 85 -10.51 12.97 -9.66
C ASN A 85 -9.03 13.19 -10.01
N TYR A 86 -8.32 14.04 -9.27
CA TYR A 86 -6.90 14.26 -9.47
C TYR A 86 -6.09 13.42 -8.49
N TYR A 87 -5.31 12.47 -9.00
CA TYR A 87 -4.35 11.73 -8.19
C TYR A 87 -3.10 12.59 -8.01
N GLU A 88 -3.07 13.37 -6.96
CA GLU A 88 -1.88 14.11 -6.53
C GLU A 88 -1.37 13.49 -5.23
N ASP A 89 -0.08 13.28 -5.20
CA ASP A 89 0.60 12.87 -3.98
C ASP A 89 0.85 14.08 -3.07
N LYS A 90 -0.21 14.49 -2.36
CA LYS A 90 -0.15 15.63 -1.44
C LYS A 90 0.83 15.42 -0.28
N ASP A 91 1.21 14.16 -0.03
CA ASP A 91 2.08 13.76 1.08
C ASP A 91 3.58 13.82 0.73
N LYS A 92 3.97 14.51 -0.35
CA LYS A 92 5.40 14.62 -0.77
C LYS A 92 6.34 15.16 0.32
N LYS A 93 5.81 15.82 1.35
CA LYS A 93 6.60 16.42 2.44
C LYS A 93 6.54 15.65 3.76
N SER A 94 5.63 14.69 3.92
CA SER A 94 5.53 13.90 5.15
C SER A 94 6.46 12.71 5.10
N GLY A 95 7.18 12.43 6.19
CA GLY A 95 7.94 11.22 6.37
C GLY A 95 7.06 9.98 6.48
N GLY A 96 7.66 8.80 6.41
CA GLY A 96 6.93 7.54 6.52
C GLY A 96 7.56 6.40 5.73
N ILE A 97 6.77 5.36 5.50
CA ILE A 97 7.15 4.20 4.69
C ILE A 97 6.63 4.39 3.27
N LYS A 98 7.51 4.19 2.30
CA LYS A 98 7.17 4.16 0.88
C LYS A 98 7.68 2.87 0.26
N ILE A 99 6.82 2.17 -0.49
CA ILE A 99 7.18 1.01 -1.30
C ILE A 99 6.67 1.27 -2.71
N VAL A 100 7.55 1.20 -3.70
CA VAL A 100 7.16 1.23 -5.11
C VAL A 100 7.77 0.01 -5.77
N ALA A 101 6.95 -0.83 -6.34
CA ALA A 101 7.36 -2.05 -7.00
C ALA A 101 6.53 -2.25 -8.28
N MET A 102 7.16 -2.84 -9.28
CA MET A 102 6.54 -3.21 -10.54
C MET A 102 6.81 -4.69 -10.78
N ASP A 103 5.84 -5.42 -11.30
CA ASP A 103 6.02 -6.82 -11.64
C ASP A 103 6.98 -7.00 -12.84
N LYS A 104 7.45 -8.22 -13.05
CA LYS A 104 8.43 -8.53 -14.11
C LYS A 104 7.90 -8.23 -15.51
N THR A 105 6.63 -8.40 -15.73
CA THR A 105 5.96 -8.13 -17.01
C THR A 105 5.59 -6.65 -17.20
N GLN A 106 5.89 -5.78 -16.23
CA GLN A 106 5.53 -4.36 -16.22
C GLN A 106 4.04 -4.08 -16.43
N THR A 107 3.20 -5.05 -16.11
CA THR A 107 1.74 -4.95 -16.20
C THR A 107 1.14 -4.34 -14.95
N LEU A 108 1.80 -4.56 -13.80
CA LEU A 108 1.32 -4.15 -12.50
C LEU A 108 2.33 -3.25 -11.78
N LEU A 109 1.89 -2.06 -11.38
CA LEU A 109 2.64 -1.16 -10.51
C LEU A 109 1.94 -1.01 -9.17
N VAL A 110 2.70 -1.18 -8.08
CA VAL A 110 2.23 -0.99 -6.71
C VAL A 110 2.94 0.19 -6.06
N ASN A 111 2.18 1.04 -5.39
CA ASN A 111 2.69 2.16 -4.59
C ASN A 111 2.01 2.17 -3.22
N VAL A 112 2.79 1.90 -2.18
CA VAL A 112 2.36 1.99 -0.78
C VAL A 112 2.92 3.26 -0.16
N LYS A 113 2.10 3.98 0.59
CA LYS A 113 2.51 5.12 1.40
C LYS A 113 1.86 5.06 2.76
N LEU A 114 2.68 4.94 3.80
CA LEU A 114 2.24 4.97 5.20
C LEU A 114 2.89 6.19 5.88
N ASN A 115 2.07 6.99 6.55
CA ASN A 115 2.49 8.26 7.14
C ASN A 115 3.20 8.03 8.48
N ALA A 116 4.37 8.60 8.68
CA ALA A 116 5.16 8.53 9.91
C ALA A 116 4.36 8.90 11.17
N LYS A 117 3.52 9.95 11.07
CA LYS A 117 2.70 10.47 12.17
C LYS A 117 1.60 9.52 12.66
N LYS A 118 1.36 8.43 11.94
CA LYS A 118 0.35 7.40 12.29
C LYS A 118 0.95 6.18 12.98
N PHE A 119 2.26 6.16 13.17
CA PHE A 119 2.97 5.17 13.97
C PHE A 119 3.19 5.70 15.39
N ASP A 120 3.20 4.80 16.38
CA ASP A 120 3.48 5.15 17.78
C ASP A 120 4.91 5.70 17.95
N VAL A 121 5.85 5.12 17.20
CA VAL A 121 7.24 5.58 17.10
C VAL A 121 7.68 5.45 15.65
N PHE A 122 8.25 6.52 15.11
CA PHE A 122 8.86 6.50 13.78
C PHE A 122 10.15 7.33 13.81
N LYS A 123 11.29 6.67 13.88
CA LYS A 123 12.61 7.30 13.96
C LYS A 123 13.50 6.77 12.86
N VAL A 124 14.05 7.66 12.06
CA VAL A 124 15.00 7.35 11.01
C VAL A 124 16.20 8.29 11.14
N LYS A 125 17.39 7.73 11.34
CA LYS A 125 18.60 8.54 11.56
C LYS A 125 19.01 9.32 10.31
N LYS A 126 18.92 8.68 9.13
CA LYS A 126 19.20 9.31 7.82
C LYS A 126 17.93 9.93 7.25
N LYS A 127 18.05 10.82 6.26
CA LYS A 127 16.90 11.39 5.55
C LYS A 127 16.03 10.30 4.90
N VAL A 128 16.68 9.30 4.31
CA VAL A 128 16.05 8.09 3.78
C VAL A 128 16.89 6.90 4.21
N PHE A 129 16.25 5.86 4.68
CA PHE A 129 16.85 4.57 5.00
C PHE A 129 16.13 3.48 4.21
N ASP A 130 16.88 2.74 3.41
CA ASP A 130 16.37 1.70 2.54
C ASP A 130 16.47 0.34 3.24
N VAL A 131 15.41 -0.44 3.13
CA VAL A 131 15.28 -1.77 3.69
C VAL A 131 14.91 -2.72 2.55
N GLY A 132 15.91 -3.33 1.92
CA GLY A 132 15.69 -4.42 0.96
C GLY A 132 15.39 -5.72 1.70
N ILE A 133 14.25 -6.36 1.40
CA ILE A 133 13.79 -7.52 2.17
C ILE A 133 12.99 -8.51 1.33
N SER A 134 13.16 -9.80 1.64
CA SER A 134 12.27 -10.85 1.14
C SER A 134 10.90 -10.76 1.82
N LEU A 135 9.84 -10.56 1.04
CA LEU A 135 8.47 -10.48 1.52
C LEU A 135 8.00 -11.80 2.14
N ASN A 136 8.45 -12.93 1.61
CA ASN A 136 8.15 -14.24 2.16
C ASN A 136 8.72 -14.42 3.56
N GLN A 137 9.95 -13.96 3.82
CA GLN A 137 10.57 -14.03 5.16
C GLN A 137 9.88 -13.07 6.13
N LEU A 138 9.63 -11.83 5.69
CA LEU A 138 8.92 -10.85 6.50
C LEU A 138 7.52 -11.34 6.88
N TYR A 139 6.76 -11.87 5.92
CA TYR A 139 5.41 -12.35 6.20
C TYR A 139 5.40 -13.58 7.13
N LYS A 140 6.38 -14.49 7.04
CA LYS A 140 6.50 -15.62 8.00
C LYS A 140 6.57 -15.14 9.44
N SER A 141 7.35 -14.10 9.71
CA SER A 141 7.44 -13.49 11.05
C SER A 141 6.13 -12.79 11.43
N LEU A 142 5.57 -11.96 10.51
CA LEU A 142 4.33 -11.24 10.77
C LEU A 142 3.10 -12.14 10.98
N LYS A 143 3.09 -13.34 10.37
CA LYS A 143 1.98 -14.30 10.52
C LYS A 143 1.79 -14.77 11.97
N SER A 144 2.86 -14.82 12.77
CA SER A 144 2.81 -15.22 14.16
C SER A 144 2.17 -14.19 15.11
N LEU A 145 2.06 -12.93 14.68
CA LEU A 145 1.49 -11.82 15.45
C LEU A 145 0.03 -12.04 15.82
N GLN A 146 -0.30 -11.76 17.07
CA GLN A 146 -1.66 -11.76 17.60
C GLN A 146 -2.24 -10.34 17.62
N LYS A 147 -3.56 -10.22 17.73
CA LYS A 147 -4.27 -8.95 17.67
C LYS A 147 -3.83 -7.92 18.72
N ASP A 148 -3.45 -8.41 19.92
CA ASP A 148 -3.07 -7.58 21.07
C ASP A 148 -1.54 -7.41 21.21
N ASP A 149 -0.76 -7.80 20.19
CA ASP A 149 0.68 -7.60 20.19
C ASP A 149 1.01 -6.17 19.75
N SER A 150 2.15 -5.66 20.19
CA SER A 150 2.79 -4.49 19.60
C SER A 150 3.99 -4.94 18.77
N LEU A 151 4.15 -4.34 17.59
CA LEU A 151 5.26 -4.60 16.68
C LEU A 151 6.27 -3.46 16.75
N THR A 152 7.53 -3.79 16.99
CA THR A 152 8.66 -2.88 16.84
C THR A 152 9.61 -3.42 15.77
N ILE A 153 9.85 -2.62 14.73
CA ILE A 153 10.78 -2.90 13.63
C ILE A 153 11.98 -1.98 13.82
N TYR A 154 13.21 -2.51 13.84
CA TYR A 154 14.38 -1.68 14.00
C TYR A 154 15.64 -2.28 13.36
N VAL A 155 16.61 -1.41 13.07
CA VAL A 155 17.95 -1.75 12.60
C VAL A 155 18.96 -1.08 13.55
N ASN A 156 19.89 -1.86 14.09
CA ASN A 156 20.95 -1.36 14.97
C ASN A 156 22.14 -0.80 14.18
N GLU A 157 22.87 0.13 14.78
CA GLU A 157 24.09 0.69 14.18
C GLU A 157 25.23 -0.33 14.07
N ASP A 158 25.29 -1.27 15.02
CA ASP A 158 26.33 -2.30 15.12
C ASP A 158 26.01 -3.53 14.25
N ASP A 159 24.76 -3.66 13.76
CA ASP A 159 24.27 -4.84 13.01
C ASP A 159 23.34 -4.39 11.88
N LYS A 160 23.95 -3.73 10.88
CA LYS A 160 23.21 -3.04 9.80
C LYS A 160 22.60 -3.98 8.76
N ASP A 161 23.05 -5.23 8.73
CA ASP A 161 22.64 -6.21 7.74
C ASP A 161 21.37 -6.97 8.15
N TRP A 162 20.83 -6.64 9.32
CA TRP A 162 19.69 -7.33 9.89
C TRP A 162 18.55 -6.39 10.27
N LEU A 163 17.35 -6.73 9.81
CA LEU A 163 16.11 -6.17 10.30
C LEU A 163 15.66 -6.97 11.51
N MET A 164 15.47 -6.27 12.61
CA MET A 164 14.98 -6.84 13.85
C MET A 164 13.49 -6.59 13.98
N LEU A 165 12.74 -7.64 14.25
CA LEU A 165 11.31 -7.58 14.55
C LEU A 165 11.13 -8.01 16.00
N LYS A 166 10.48 -7.19 16.81
CA LYS A 166 10.17 -7.45 18.20
C LYS A 166 8.68 -7.39 18.42
N PHE A 167 8.12 -8.47 18.92
CA PHE A 167 6.70 -8.61 19.22
C PHE A 167 6.52 -8.68 20.74
N LYS A 168 5.70 -7.80 21.30
CA LYS A 168 5.45 -7.76 22.72
C LYS A 168 3.96 -7.82 23.00
N ASN A 169 3.55 -8.72 23.89
CA ASN A 169 2.21 -8.81 24.41
C ASN A 169 2.22 -8.53 25.91
N GLU A 170 1.66 -7.39 26.32
CA GLU A 170 1.65 -7.00 27.72
C GLU A 170 0.67 -7.82 28.56
N LYS A 171 -0.47 -8.23 27.96
CA LYS A 171 -1.49 -9.04 28.64
C LYS A 171 -0.98 -10.45 28.92
N LYS A 172 -0.33 -11.08 27.94
CA LYS A 172 0.20 -12.45 28.05
C LYS A 172 1.64 -12.50 28.57
N ARG A 173 2.29 -11.35 28.77
CA ARG A 173 3.66 -11.18 29.29
C ARG A 173 4.71 -11.98 28.53
N TYR A 174 4.66 -11.98 27.18
CA TYR A 174 5.72 -12.55 26.36
C TYR A 174 6.33 -11.50 25.41
N GLU A 175 7.53 -11.79 25.01
CA GLU A 175 8.27 -11.05 24.00
C GLU A 175 8.93 -12.05 23.04
N THR A 176 8.79 -11.82 21.74
CA THR A 176 9.43 -12.61 20.69
C THR A 176 10.30 -11.68 19.85
N SER A 177 11.45 -12.16 19.41
CA SER A 177 12.35 -11.39 18.56
C SER A 177 12.80 -12.24 17.38
N ASP A 178 12.57 -11.72 16.18
CA ASP A 178 13.00 -12.30 14.92
C ASP A 178 14.08 -11.43 14.29
N LYS A 179 14.98 -12.06 13.54
CA LYS A 179 16.00 -11.39 12.71
C LYS A 179 15.80 -11.79 11.26
N ILE A 180 15.76 -10.83 10.36
CA ILE A 180 15.69 -11.06 8.91
C ILE A 180 16.86 -10.38 8.26
N LYS A 181 17.62 -11.13 7.45
CA LYS A 181 18.76 -10.57 6.71
C LYS A 181 18.28 -9.59 5.65
N LEU A 182 18.87 -8.41 5.63
CA LEU A 182 18.63 -7.41 4.60
C LEU A 182 19.31 -7.80 3.29
N MET A 183 18.73 -7.36 2.19
CA MET A 183 19.18 -7.60 0.83
C MET A 183 19.53 -6.27 0.17
N ASP A 184 20.50 -6.27 -0.72
CA ASP A 184 20.76 -5.13 -1.59
C ASP A 184 19.92 -5.30 -2.86
N ILE A 185 18.84 -4.51 -2.95
CA ILE A 185 17.90 -4.56 -4.06
C ILE A 185 18.09 -3.31 -4.90
N ASN A 186 18.30 -3.49 -6.18
CA ASN A 186 18.40 -2.38 -7.12
C ASN A 186 17.15 -1.52 -7.10
N LYS A 187 17.32 -0.22 -6.86
CA LYS A 187 16.20 0.72 -6.82
C LYS A 187 15.69 0.97 -8.23
N SER A 188 14.52 0.50 -8.51
CA SER A 188 13.78 0.93 -9.67
C SER A 188 13.16 2.30 -9.37
N LYS A 189 13.53 3.33 -10.13
CA LYS A 189 12.97 4.69 -9.98
C LYS A 189 11.65 4.79 -10.73
N TYR A 190 10.62 4.05 -10.27
CA TYR A 190 9.28 4.25 -10.80
C TYR A 190 8.63 5.44 -10.09
N GLU A 191 8.18 6.41 -10.86
CA GLU A 191 7.36 7.52 -10.36
C GLU A 191 6.01 7.45 -11.04
N ILE A 192 4.94 7.48 -10.23
CA ILE A 192 3.59 7.64 -10.76
C ILE A 192 3.40 9.13 -11.04
N PRO A 193 3.26 9.52 -12.32
CA PRO A 193 3.03 10.92 -12.65
C PRO A 193 1.70 11.39 -12.06
N PRO A 194 1.60 12.66 -11.63
CA PRO A 194 0.34 13.24 -11.26
C PRO A 194 -0.61 13.21 -12.46
N THR A 195 -1.73 12.51 -12.30
CA THR A 195 -2.67 12.26 -13.40
C THR A 195 -4.06 12.73 -13.02
N ALA A 196 -4.70 13.45 -13.92
CA ALA A 196 -6.13 13.73 -13.84
C ALA A 196 -6.89 12.57 -14.50
N PHE A 197 -7.76 11.94 -13.71
CA PHE A 197 -8.62 10.85 -14.17
C PHE A 197 -10.00 11.40 -14.55
N ASP A 198 -10.61 10.81 -15.58
CA ASP A 198 -11.93 11.22 -16.06
C ASP A 198 -13.04 10.84 -15.10
N VAL A 199 -12.91 9.68 -14.43
CA VAL A 199 -13.89 9.19 -13.48
C VAL A 199 -13.22 8.49 -12.29
N VAL A 200 -13.82 8.67 -11.11
CA VAL A 200 -13.52 7.92 -9.90
C VAL A 200 -14.77 7.22 -9.43
N VAL A 201 -14.69 5.89 -9.35
CA VAL A 201 -15.76 5.05 -8.84
C VAL A 201 -15.41 4.56 -7.45
N THR A 202 -16.31 4.73 -6.49
CA THR A 202 -16.19 4.12 -5.16
C THR A 202 -17.13 2.93 -5.09
N ILE A 203 -16.58 1.76 -4.78
CA ILE A 203 -17.29 0.49 -4.70
C ILE A 203 -16.88 -0.26 -3.42
N ASP A 204 -17.76 -1.11 -2.92
CA ASP A 204 -17.46 -2.02 -1.83
C ASP A 204 -16.39 -3.05 -2.26
N THR A 205 -15.41 -3.29 -1.38
CA THR A 205 -14.26 -4.16 -1.68
C THR A 205 -14.68 -5.60 -1.91
N GLU A 206 -15.62 -6.11 -1.12
CA GLU A 206 -16.13 -7.47 -1.23
C GLU A 206 -16.95 -7.66 -2.52
N GLU A 207 -17.77 -6.67 -2.86
CA GLU A 207 -18.55 -6.69 -4.09
C GLU A 207 -17.63 -6.70 -5.32
N PHE A 208 -16.62 -5.84 -5.35
CA PHE A 208 -15.65 -5.80 -6.45
C PHE A 208 -14.87 -7.12 -6.59
N HIS A 209 -14.46 -7.71 -5.45
CA HIS A 209 -13.83 -9.03 -5.46
C HIS A 209 -14.74 -10.11 -6.04
N THR A 210 -16.01 -10.13 -5.62
CA THR A 210 -17.02 -11.10 -6.10
C THR A 210 -17.21 -10.97 -7.60
N ILE A 211 -17.33 -9.74 -8.13
CA ILE A 211 -17.43 -9.48 -9.57
C ILE A 211 -16.20 -10.04 -10.30
N CYS A 212 -15.00 -9.68 -9.88
CA CYS A 212 -13.77 -10.15 -10.53
C CYS A 212 -13.68 -11.67 -10.52
N LYS A 213 -14.04 -12.31 -9.41
CA LYS A 213 -14.07 -13.77 -9.30
C LYS A 213 -15.13 -14.42 -10.18
N GLU A 214 -16.35 -13.87 -10.25
CA GLU A 214 -17.39 -14.38 -11.14
C GLU A 214 -17.00 -14.28 -12.60
N MET A 215 -16.37 -13.15 -13.01
CA MET A 215 -15.93 -12.92 -14.38
C MET A 215 -14.73 -13.80 -14.77
N SER A 216 -13.84 -14.11 -13.82
CA SER A 216 -12.67 -14.97 -14.08
C SER A 216 -13.03 -16.42 -14.43
N HIS A 217 -14.27 -16.85 -14.17
CA HIS A 217 -14.78 -18.16 -14.62
C HIS A 217 -15.20 -18.17 -16.09
N ILE A 218 -15.31 -17.01 -16.74
CA ILE A 218 -15.71 -16.84 -18.13
C ILE A 218 -14.47 -16.67 -19.01
N GLN A 219 -13.61 -15.70 -18.66
CA GLN A 219 -12.39 -15.33 -19.41
C GLN A 219 -11.36 -14.74 -18.46
N GLN A 220 -10.10 -14.65 -18.91
CA GLN A 220 -9.00 -14.06 -18.12
C GLN A 220 -9.01 -12.53 -18.10
N VAL A 221 -9.84 -11.91 -18.91
CA VAL A 221 -9.95 -10.46 -19.03
C VAL A 221 -11.35 -9.96 -18.69
N ILE A 222 -11.42 -8.70 -18.27
CA ILE A 222 -12.66 -7.99 -17.95
C ILE A 222 -12.66 -6.64 -18.65
N GLU A 223 -13.75 -6.32 -19.33
CA GLU A 223 -14.05 -4.97 -19.74
C GLU A 223 -14.78 -4.24 -18.63
N ILE A 224 -14.28 -3.05 -18.26
CA ILE A 224 -14.89 -2.15 -17.28
C ILE A 224 -15.31 -0.90 -18.02
N LYS A 225 -16.62 -0.64 -18.08
CA LYS A 225 -17.22 0.50 -18.76
C LYS A 225 -17.99 1.36 -17.77
N CYS A 226 -17.61 2.62 -17.65
CA CYS A 226 -18.26 3.58 -16.78
C CYS A 226 -18.89 4.71 -17.57
N THR A 227 -20.14 4.97 -17.29
CA THR A 227 -20.90 6.11 -17.77
C THR A 227 -21.37 6.97 -16.59
N ARG A 228 -21.95 8.14 -16.85
CA ARG A 228 -22.54 8.95 -15.77
C ARG A 228 -23.70 8.25 -15.05
N LYS A 229 -24.29 7.20 -15.67
CA LYS A 229 -25.50 6.52 -15.18
C LYS A 229 -25.25 5.09 -14.69
N SER A 230 -24.14 4.46 -15.11
CA SER A 230 -23.88 3.06 -14.81
C SER A 230 -22.40 2.71 -14.85
N LEU A 231 -22.04 1.70 -14.06
CA LEU A 231 -20.78 0.98 -14.13
C LEU A 231 -21.08 -0.45 -14.58
N THR A 232 -20.50 -0.87 -15.69
CA THR A 232 -20.74 -2.18 -16.28
C THR A 232 -19.42 -2.95 -16.35
N PHE A 233 -19.48 -4.20 -15.93
CA PHE A 233 -18.40 -5.18 -16.01
C PHE A 233 -18.82 -6.26 -16.99
N THR A 234 -18.00 -6.55 -18.01
CA THR A 234 -18.30 -7.57 -19.02
C THR A 234 -17.10 -8.47 -19.19
N SER A 235 -17.36 -9.78 -19.28
CA SER A 235 -16.38 -10.80 -19.65
C SER A 235 -16.97 -11.68 -20.72
N THR A 236 -16.29 -11.77 -21.87
CA THR A 236 -16.75 -12.51 -23.06
C THR A 236 -15.77 -13.60 -23.37
N GLY A 237 -16.18 -14.86 -23.22
CA GLY A 237 -15.44 -16.05 -23.60
C GLY A 237 -16.02 -16.68 -24.87
N ASP A 238 -15.43 -17.76 -25.33
CA ASP A 238 -15.80 -18.44 -26.58
C ASP A 238 -17.24 -18.97 -26.61
N SER A 239 -17.75 -19.40 -25.45
CA SER A 239 -19.07 -20.07 -25.34
C SER A 239 -20.05 -19.33 -24.44
N SER A 240 -19.63 -18.30 -23.74
CA SER A 240 -20.49 -17.56 -22.80
C SER A 240 -20.01 -16.12 -22.60
N GLU A 241 -20.97 -15.25 -22.35
CA GLU A 241 -20.74 -13.86 -21.98
C GLU A 241 -21.51 -13.56 -20.69
N ARG A 242 -20.88 -12.78 -19.81
CA ARG A 242 -21.54 -12.22 -18.63
C ARG A 242 -21.32 -10.73 -18.56
N SER A 243 -22.42 -10.01 -18.40
CA SER A 243 -22.39 -8.56 -18.15
C SER A 243 -23.16 -8.24 -16.88
N LYS A 244 -22.58 -7.45 -15.99
CA LYS A 244 -23.17 -7.03 -14.72
C LYS A 244 -23.09 -5.51 -14.62
N SER A 245 -24.24 -4.86 -14.52
CA SER A 245 -24.34 -3.40 -14.47
C SER A 245 -24.81 -2.92 -13.11
N TYR A 246 -24.16 -1.88 -12.62
CA TYR A 246 -24.48 -1.19 -11.38
C TYR A 246 -24.90 0.24 -11.66
N TYR A 247 -25.87 0.70 -10.91
CA TYR A 247 -26.38 2.06 -11.00
C TYR A 247 -25.99 2.82 -9.71
N PRO A 248 -25.61 4.10 -9.82
CA PRO A 248 -25.25 4.90 -8.64
C PRO A 248 -26.36 4.92 -7.60
N ASP A 249 -25.99 4.73 -6.35
CA ASP A 249 -26.87 4.81 -5.18
C ASP A 249 -26.16 5.50 -4.01
N GLU A 250 -26.91 6.14 -3.13
CA GLU A 250 -26.35 6.87 -1.98
C GLU A 250 -25.55 5.97 -1.03
N ASN A 251 -25.99 4.72 -0.85
CA ASN A 251 -25.35 3.72 0.03
C ASN A 251 -24.47 2.71 -0.69
N GLY A 252 -24.55 2.65 -2.02
CA GLY A 252 -23.86 1.69 -2.87
C GLY A 252 -22.67 2.30 -3.64
N ILE A 253 -22.68 2.09 -4.96
CA ILE A 253 -21.64 2.57 -5.85
C ILE A 253 -21.79 4.07 -6.09
N LYS A 254 -20.67 4.81 -5.96
CA LYS A 254 -20.61 6.24 -6.28
C LYS A 254 -19.74 6.45 -7.51
N ILE A 255 -20.29 7.14 -8.50
CA ILE A 255 -19.61 7.49 -9.76
C ILE A 255 -19.40 8.99 -9.80
N ASN A 256 -18.13 9.43 -9.81
CA ASN A 256 -17.76 10.85 -9.84
C ASN A 256 -16.94 11.14 -11.11
N PHE A 257 -17.56 11.75 -12.10
CA PHE A 257 -16.85 12.28 -13.26
C PHE A 257 -16.17 13.61 -12.93
N SER A 258 -14.97 13.80 -13.46
CA SER A 258 -14.29 15.10 -13.38
C SER A 258 -15.13 16.17 -14.08
N LYS A 259 -15.12 17.39 -13.54
CA LYS A 259 -15.79 18.52 -14.16
C LYS A 259 -15.17 18.90 -15.50
N ASP A 260 -13.86 18.62 -15.63
CA ASP A 260 -13.08 18.92 -16.83
C ASP A 260 -13.13 17.80 -17.87
N SER A 261 -13.71 16.64 -17.52
CA SER A 261 -13.86 15.52 -18.44
C SER A 261 -14.86 15.85 -19.54
N LYS A 262 -14.39 15.78 -20.78
CA LYS A 262 -15.21 15.93 -21.99
C LYS A 262 -15.85 14.61 -22.44
N THR A 263 -15.50 13.50 -21.77
CA THR A 263 -15.90 12.15 -22.14
C THR A 263 -17.09 11.72 -21.29
N ASP A 264 -18.14 11.18 -21.93
CA ASP A 264 -19.30 10.61 -21.24
C ASP A 264 -19.16 9.12 -20.96
N VAL A 265 -18.17 8.46 -21.58
CA VAL A 265 -17.88 7.03 -21.45
C VAL A 265 -16.39 6.85 -21.21
N VAL A 266 -16.05 6.14 -20.14
CA VAL A 266 -14.68 5.70 -19.83
C VAL A 266 -14.70 4.19 -19.77
N GLN A 267 -13.81 3.54 -20.53
CA GLN A 267 -13.75 2.09 -20.61
C GLN A 267 -12.31 1.59 -20.76
N GLY A 268 -12.09 0.32 -20.39
CA GLY A 268 -10.82 -0.36 -20.57
C GLY A 268 -10.95 -1.85 -20.32
N ILE A 269 -10.06 -2.64 -20.90
CA ILE A 269 -9.95 -4.08 -20.71
C ILE A 269 -8.73 -4.36 -19.84
N PHE A 270 -8.87 -5.25 -18.84
CA PHE A 270 -7.83 -5.52 -17.85
C PHE A 270 -7.75 -7.00 -17.51
N GLU A 271 -6.55 -7.48 -17.15
CA GLU A 271 -6.37 -8.86 -16.69
C GLU A 271 -6.98 -9.08 -15.32
N LEU A 272 -7.85 -10.07 -15.23
CA LEU A 272 -8.56 -10.46 -14.00
C LEU A 272 -7.63 -11.06 -12.94
N LYS A 273 -6.55 -11.72 -13.35
CA LYS A 273 -5.63 -12.38 -12.42
C LYS A 273 -5.10 -11.40 -11.35
N PHE A 274 -4.70 -10.18 -11.75
CA PHE A 274 -4.23 -9.17 -10.80
C PHE A 274 -5.37 -8.62 -9.94
N LEU A 275 -6.53 -8.35 -10.53
CA LEU A 275 -7.69 -7.81 -9.81
C LEU A 275 -8.19 -8.81 -8.75
N VAL A 276 -8.32 -10.09 -9.10
CA VAL A 276 -8.72 -11.15 -8.15
C VAL A 276 -7.69 -11.30 -7.03
N MET A 277 -6.41 -11.33 -7.36
CA MET A 277 -5.33 -11.52 -6.40
C MET A 277 -5.30 -10.38 -5.36
N PHE A 278 -5.36 -9.12 -5.81
CA PHE A 278 -5.35 -7.96 -4.91
C PHE A 278 -6.62 -7.83 -4.08
N THR A 279 -7.77 -8.16 -4.63
CA THR A 279 -9.04 -8.02 -3.92
C THR A 279 -9.32 -9.13 -2.94
N ASN A 280 -8.76 -10.32 -3.14
CA ASN A 280 -9.00 -11.50 -2.30
C ASN A 280 -8.68 -11.26 -0.81
N LYS A 281 -7.59 -10.53 -0.52
CA LYS A 281 -7.13 -10.29 0.86
C LYS A 281 -7.34 -8.85 1.33
N SER A 282 -7.67 -7.95 0.42
CA SER A 282 -7.81 -6.52 0.71
C SER A 282 -9.08 -6.16 1.48
N GLN A 283 -10.06 -7.04 1.57
CA GLN A 283 -11.24 -6.90 2.42
C GLN A 283 -10.85 -6.60 3.89
N ASN A 284 -9.71 -7.15 4.34
CA ASN A 284 -9.17 -6.90 5.68
C ASN A 284 -8.49 -5.52 5.82
N LEU A 285 -8.20 -4.82 4.71
CA LEU A 285 -7.58 -3.49 4.71
C LEU A 285 -8.61 -2.37 4.79
N CYS A 286 -9.63 -2.41 3.94
CA CYS A 286 -10.68 -1.40 3.91
C CYS A 286 -11.98 -1.96 3.32
N PRO A 287 -13.14 -1.45 3.78
CA PRO A 287 -14.44 -1.89 3.29
C PRO A 287 -14.76 -1.36 1.87
N ARG A 288 -14.17 -0.24 1.48
CA ARG A 288 -14.42 0.40 0.19
C ARG A 288 -13.13 0.78 -0.52
N ILE A 289 -13.14 0.65 -1.84
CA ILE A 289 -12.04 1.01 -2.73
C ILE A 289 -12.46 2.10 -3.70
N GLN A 290 -11.46 2.77 -4.28
CA GLN A 290 -11.67 3.76 -5.32
C GLN A 290 -10.97 3.28 -6.60
N LEU A 291 -11.74 3.18 -7.68
CA LEU A 291 -11.27 2.89 -9.04
C LEU A 291 -11.08 4.22 -9.76
N PHE A 292 -9.87 4.52 -10.20
CA PHE A 292 -9.52 5.68 -10.99
C PHE A 292 -9.38 5.25 -12.44
N MET A 293 -10.18 5.81 -13.33
CA MET A 293 -10.25 5.38 -14.72
C MET A 293 -10.13 6.57 -15.68
N LYS A 294 -9.46 6.30 -16.78
CA LYS A 294 -9.31 7.17 -17.95
C LYS A 294 -9.10 6.27 -19.16
N ASN A 295 -9.62 6.67 -20.33
CA ASN A 295 -9.44 5.91 -21.56
C ASN A 295 -7.96 5.80 -21.92
N ASP A 296 -7.54 4.63 -22.41
CA ASP A 296 -6.17 4.32 -22.82
C ASP A 296 -5.13 4.54 -21.70
N TYR A 297 -5.54 4.35 -20.44
CA TYR A 297 -4.71 4.54 -19.26
C TYR A 297 -4.85 3.37 -18.28
N PRO A 298 -3.83 3.08 -17.44
CA PRO A 298 -3.92 2.03 -16.43
C PRO A 298 -5.10 2.25 -15.48
N LEU A 299 -5.79 1.17 -15.13
CA LEU A 299 -6.76 1.16 -14.04
C LEU A 299 -5.99 1.29 -12.72
N CYS A 300 -6.19 2.38 -12.01
CA CYS A 300 -5.59 2.55 -10.70
C CYS A 300 -6.62 2.30 -9.60
N VAL A 301 -6.34 1.34 -8.71
CA VAL A 301 -7.21 0.98 -7.60
C VAL A 301 -6.55 1.38 -6.29
N LYS A 302 -7.25 2.20 -5.51
CA LYS A 302 -6.76 2.73 -4.25
C LYS A 302 -7.45 2.05 -3.08
N PHE A 303 -6.65 1.53 -2.16
CA PHE A 303 -7.05 1.01 -0.86
C PHE A 303 -6.55 1.92 0.26
N THR A 304 -7.31 1.98 1.32
CA THR A 304 -6.87 2.60 2.57
C THR A 304 -6.26 1.51 3.46
N VAL A 305 -5.07 1.73 3.99
CA VAL A 305 -4.40 0.80 4.91
C VAL A 305 -4.70 1.24 6.33
N ALA A 306 -5.89 0.89 6.84
CA ALA A 306 -6.42 1.39 8.10
C ALA A 306 -6.26 2.92 8.22
N THR A 307 -5.75 3.42 9.37
CA THR A 307 -5.41 4.84 9.54
C THR A 307 -3.98 5.18 9.11
N LEU A 308 -3.16 4.17 8.77
CA LEU A 308 -1.74 4.33 8.50
C LEU A 308 -1.46 5.04 7.18
N GLY A 309 -2.27 4.78 6.14
CA GLY A 309 -2.00 5.34 4.83
C GLY A 309 -2.80 4.73 3.69
N LYS A 310 -2.16 4.63 2.54
CA LYS A 310 -2.79 4.19 1.30
C LYS A 310 -1.91 3.21 0.53
N LEU A 311 -2.56 2.30 -0.18
CA LEU A 311 -2.01 1.42 -1.19
C LEU A 311 -2.70 1.76 -2.51
N LEU A 312 -1.93 2.03 -3.54
CA LEU A 312 -2.39 2.17 -4.91
C LEU A 312 -1.78 1.04 -5.72
N PHE A 313 -2.58 0.32 -6.47
CA PHE A 313 -2.07 -0.53 -7.53
C PHE A 313 -2.67 -0.10 -8.87
N CYS A 314 -1.86 -0.12 -9.92
CA CYS A 314 -2.22 0.26 -11.25
C CYS A 314 -1.97 -0.91 -12.18
N VAL A 315 -3.00 -1.35 -12.90
CA VAL A 315 -2.94 -2.44 -13.88
C VAL A 315 -3.00 -1.82 -15.28
N SER A 316 -2.03 -2.15 -16.12
CA SER A 316 -2.02 -1.70 -17.52
C SER A 316 -3.24 -2.25 -18.28
N PRO A 317 -3.75 -1.52 -19.28
CA PRO A 317 -4.74 -2.08 -20.19
C PRO A 317 -4.24 -3.38 -20.82
N TYR A 318 -5.17 -4.29 -21.07
CA TYR A 318 -4.87 -5.54 -21.77
C TYR A 318 -4.46 -5.25 -23.21
N ASP A 319 -3.37 -5.86 -23.64
CA ASP A 319 -2.82 -5.75 -24.98
C ASP A 319 -2.51 -7.17 -25.50
N GLU A 320 -3.26 -7.63 -26.49
CA GLU A 320 -3.12 -8.96 -27.09
C GLU A 320 -1.74 -9.14 -27.74
N ASP A 321 -1.23 -8.12 -28.42
CA ASP A 321 0.07 -8.19 -29.11
C ASP A 321 1.25 -8.32 -28.16
N ARG A 322 1.10 -7.82 -26.93
CA ARG A 322 2.11 -7.91 -25.89
C ARG A 322 2.18 -9.31 -25.30
N ILE A 323 1.03 -9.93 -25.06
CA ILE A 323 0.94 -11.28 -24.46
C ILE A 323 1.48 -12.31 -25.45
N ALA A 324 1.22 -12.17 -26.74
CA ALA A 324 1.79 -13.03 -27.75
C ALA A 324 3.34 -13.03 -27.72
N LYS A 325 3.95 -11.86 -27.52
CA LYS A 325 5.42 -11.73 -27.39
C LYS A 325 5.99 -12.36 -26.12
N ASP A 326 5.29 -12.21 -24.98
CA ASP A 326 5.71 -12.81 -23.71
C ASP A 326 5.68 -14.36 -23.80
N PHE A 327 4.73 -14.95 -24.55
CA PHE A 327 4.69 -16.40 -24.82
C PHE A 327 5.82 -16.86 -25.74
N ASP A 328 6.14 -16.09 -26.77
CA ASP A 328 7.23 -16.41 -27.69
C ASP A 328 8.60 -16.38 -26.98
N GLU A 329 8.85 -15.41 -26.09
CA GLU A 329 10.07 -15.33 -25.28
C GLU A 329 10.20 -16.49 -24.27
N ASP A 330 9.10 -16.92 -23.64
CA ASP A 330 9.09 -18.07 -22.74
C ASP A 330 9.31 -19.40 -23.50
N GLU A 331 8.76 -19.57 -24.71
CA GLU A 331 9.02 -20.75 -25.55
C GLU A 331 10.47 -20.77 -26.07
N GLU A 332 11.02 -19.63 -26.43
CA GLU A 332 12.43 -19.51 -26.84
C GLU A 332 13.38 -19.86 -25.69
N TYR A 333 13.13 -19.37 -24.49
CA TYR A 333 13.89 -19.72 -23.29
C TYR A 333 13.78 -21.20 -22.91
N TYR A 334 12.59 -21.81 -23.04
CA TYR A 334 12.40 -23.25 -22.81
C TYR A 334 13.11 -24.10 -23.83
N ASN A 335 13.13 -23.69 -25.09
CA ASN A 335 13.79 -24.42 -26.17
C ASN A 335 15.31 -24.32 -26.09
N GLU A 336 15.89 -23.17 -25.77
CA GLU A 336 17.33 -22.98 -25.56
C GLU A 336 17.84 -23.83 -24.38
N ASN A 337 17.14 -23.87 -23.27
CA ASN A 337 17.55 -24.66 -22.10
C ASN A 337 17.30 -26.16 -22.26
N LYS A 338 16.44 -26.59 -23.19
CA LYS A 338 16.18 -28.01 -23.47
C LYS A 338 17.29 -28.62 -24.33
N VAL A 339 17.99 -27.80 -25.11
CA VAL A 339 19.14 -28.27 -25.93
C VAL A 339 20.36 -28.55 -25.06
N GLU A 340 20.56 -27.82 -23.96
CA GLU A 340 21.68 -28.01 -23.04
C GLU A 340 21.61 -29.32 -22.23
N TYR A 341 20.42 -29.88 -22.00
CA TYR A 341 20.23 -31.16 -21.29
C TYR A 341 20.27 -32.40 -22.15
N LEU A 342 20.48 -32.27 -23.50
CA LEU A 342 20.54 -33.38 -24.42
C LEU A 342 21.97 -33.65 -24.95
N GLU A 343 22.97 -32.85 -24.52
CA GLU A 343 24.37 -33.00 -24.88
C GLU A 343 25.27 -33.51 -23.74
N GLU A 344 24.73 -33.91 -22.60
CA GLU A 344 25.39 -34.68 -21.53
C GLU A 344 24.88 -36.15 -21.56
#